data_4db5c2a00b0cba13326f4992baf2548f
#
_entry.id   4db5c2a00b0cba13326f4992baf2548f
#
_cell.length_a   1.000
_cell.length_b   1.000
_cell.length_c   1.000
_cell.angle_alpha   90.00
_cell.angle_beta   90.00
_cell.angle_gamma   90.00
#
_symmetry.space_group_name_H-M   'P 1'
#
loop_
_entity.id
_entity.type
_entity.pdbx_description
1 polymer ?
#
loop_
_entity_poly.entity_id
_entity_poly.type
_entity_poly.pdbx_seq_one_letter_code
_entity_poly.pdbx_strand_id
1 'polypeptide(L)'
;AGAPLDVFETEPLPPEHPLWEMENVLITPHVGAQSSRRVDDTTDLVCENLERCFRGLPLINRVDKTLGFPHPDVSWSAWQSSPESFA
;
A
#
# COMPACT_ATOMS: atom_id res chain seq x y z
N ALA A 1 18.96 13.54 14.85
CA ALA A 1 18.01 12.60 14.22
C ALA A 1 16.68 13.29 13.96
N GLY A 2 15.89 12.76 13.05
CA GLY A 2 14.58 13.29 12.69
C GLY A 2 13.64 12.20 12.17
N ALA A 3 12.40 12.58 11.92
CA ALA A 3 11.38 11.66 11.42
C ALA A 3 10.54 12.31 10.31
N PRO A 4 10.45 11.68 9.12
CA PRO A 4 9.42 12.00 8.14
C PRO A 4 8.15 11.21 8.46
N LEU A 5 7.02 11.89 8.56
CA LEU A 5 5.74 11.29 8.91
C LEU A 5 4.67 11.65 7.88
N ASP A 6 3.99 10.64 7.34
CA ASP A 6 2.92 10.80 6.36
C ASP A 6 1.57 10.32 6.91
N VAL A 7 1.57 9.58 8.02
CA VAL A 7 0.37 9.01 8.64
C VAL A 7 0.35 9.29 10.14
N PHE A 8 -0.84 9.42 10.71
CA PHE A 8 -1.04 9.74 12.12
C PHE A 8 -2.24 8.97 12.66
N GLU A 9 -2.30 8.76 13.97
CA GLU A 9 -3.43 8.07 14.61
C GLU A 9 -4.74 8.82 14.39
N THR A 10 -4.68 10.15 14.43
CA THR A 10 -5.83 11.02 14.13
C THR A 10 -5.50 11.87 12.92
N GLU A 11 -6.29 11.76 11.88
CA GLU A 11 -6.12 12.53 10.65
C GLU A 11 -7.42 13.27 10.30
N PRO A 12 -7.32 14.54 9.91
CA PRO A 12 -6.14 15.39 9.84
C PRO A 12 -5.47 15.59 11.20
N LEU A 13 -4.14 15.76 11.19
CA LEU A 13 -3.41 16.00 12.45
C LEU A 13 -3.92 17.27 13.11
N PRO A 14 -4.36 17.20 14.39
CA PRO A 14 -4.92 18.36 15.09
C PRO A 14 -3.96 19.55 15.11
N PRO A 15 -4.46 20.79 14.95
CA PRO A 15 -3.60 21.99 14.90
C PRO A 15 -2.72 22.19 16.14
N GLU A 16 -3.17 21.70 17.29
CA GLU A 16 -2.47 21.82 18.56
C GLU A 16 -1.47 20.70 18.83
N HIS A 17 -1.35 19.73 17.90
CA HIS A 17 -0.47 18.57 18.12
C HIS A 17 1.00 19.01 18.14
N PRO A 18 1.80 18.53 19.10
CA PRO A 18 3.20 18.94 19.26
C PRO A 18 4.09 18.69 18.04
N LEU A 19 3.76 17.72 17.20
CA LEU A 19 4.56 17.39 16.02
C LEU A 19 4.69 18.57 15.03
N TRP A 20 3.72 19.48 15.00
CA TRP A 20 3.79 20.66 14.12
C TRP A 20 4.96 21.58 14.42
N GLU A 21 5.40 21.65 15.68
CA GLU A 21 6.43 22.56 16.13
C GLU A 21 7.82 21.92 16.23
N MET A 22 7.92 20.63 15.98
CA MET A 22 9.19 19.90 16.08
C MET A 22 10.04 20.15 14.82
N GLU A 23 11.20 20.76 15.00
CA GLU A 23 12.10 21.11 13.90
C GLU A 23 12.69 19.91 13.17
N ASN A 24 12.77 18.77 13.85
CA ASN A 24 13.31 17.52 13.29
C ASN A 24 12.25 16.57 12.74
N VAL A 25 11.03 17.08 12.52
CA VAL A 25 9.92 16.30 11.96
C VAL A 25 9.46 16.94 10.66
N LEU A 26 9.40 16.12 9.60
CA LEU A 26 8.81 16.49 8.31
C LEU A 26 7.44 15.83 8.21
N ILE A 27 6.41 16.64 7.94
CA ILE A 27 5.02 16.16 7.86
C ILE A 27 4.52 16.30 6.44
N THR A 28 3.91 15.23 5.92
CA THR A 28 3.20 15.22 4.65
C THR A 28 1.75 14.75 4.88
N PRO A 29 0.78 15.15 4.02
CA PRO A 29 -0.64 14.92 4.28
C PRO A 29 -1.17 13.58 3.76
N HIS A 30 -0.55 12.47 4.14
CA HIS A 30 -0.95 11.10 3.77
C HIS A 30 -1.00 10.91 2.23
N VAL A 31 0.13 11.18 1.58
CA VAL A 31 0.25 11.16 0.11
C VAL A 31 1.21 10.08 -0.40
N GLY A 32 1.67 9.19 0.48
CA GLY A 32 2.67 8.18 0.14
C GLY A 32 2.23 7.19 -0.94
N ALA A 33 0.92 6.98 -1.10
CA ALA A 33 0.38 6.10 -2.14
C ALA A 33 0.20 6.81 -3.50
N GLN A 34 0.49 8.09 -3.60
CA GLN A 34 0.32 8.85 -4.83
C GLN A 34 1.53 8.67 -5.76
N SER A 35 1.29 8.07 -6.93
CA SER A 35 2.29 7.91 -7.96
C SER A 35 1.63 8.00 -9.33
N SER A 36 2.45 8.24 -10.38
CA SER A 36 1.96 8.27 -11.75
C SER A 36 1.43 6.90 -12.23
N ARG A 37 1.82 5.81 -11.58
CA ARG A 37 1.41 4.45 -11.91
C ARG A 37 0.26 3.90 -11.07
N ARG A 38 -0.22 4.68 -10.11
CA ARG A 38 -1.22 4.20 -9.14
C ARG A 38 -2.48 3.64 -9.80
N VAL A 39 -3.01 4.35 -10.80
CA VAL A 39 -4.23 3.91 -11.49
C VAL A 39 -3.98 2.65 -12.29
N ASP A 40 -2.89 2.62 -13.05
CA ASP A 40 -2.55 1.48 -13.90
C ASP A 40 -2.25 0.23 -13.06
N ASP A 41 -1.43 0.35 -12.03
CA ASP A 41 -1.09 -0.78 -11.16
C ASP A 41 -2.32 -1.32 -10.41
N THR A 42 -3.21 -0.44 -9.96
CA THR A 42 -4.45 -0.84 -9.28
C THR A 42 -5.38 -1.56 -10.26
N THR A 43 -5.51 -1.06 -11.47
CA THR A 43 -6.33 -1.67 -12.52
C THR A 43 -5.79 -3.06 -12.88
N ASP A 44 -4.48 -3.18 -13.07
CA ASP A 44 -3.84 -4.46 -13.39
C ASP A 44 -4.05 -5.48 -12.29
N LEU A 45 -3.91 -5.08 -11.03
CA LEU A 45 -4.15 -5.96 -9.88
C LEU A 45 -5.61 -6.43 -9.83
N VAL A 46 -6.57 -5.54 -10.03
CA VAL A 46 -8.00 -5.89 -10.03
C VAL A 46 -8.32 -6.85 -11.16
N CYS A 47 -7.83 -6.59 -12.38
CA CYS A 47 -8.05 -7.46 -13.53
C CYS A 47 -7.46 -8.86 -13.30
N GLU A 48 -6.23 -8.93 -12.79
CA GLU A 48 -5.59 -10.21 -12.46
C GLU A 48 -6.38 -10.98 -11.41
N ASN A 49 -6.84 -10.32 -10.37
CA ASN A 49 -7.61 -10.97 -9.31
C ASN A 49 -8.99 -11.41 -9.78
N LEU A 50 -9.63 -10.68 -10.68
CA LEU A 50 -10.89 -11.12 -11.28
C LEU A 50 -10.69 -12.41 -12.08
N GLU A 51 -9.66 -12.47 -12.91
CA GLU A 51 -9.34 -13.69 -13.67
C GLU A 51 -9.04 -14.86 -12.74
N ARG A 52 -8.25 -14.64 -11.69
CA ARG A 52 -7.95 -15.67 -10.70
C ARG A 52 -9.21 -16.17 -9.99
N CYS A 53 -10.11 -15.26 -9.64
CA CYS A 53 -11.38 -15.62 -9.02
C CYS A 53 -12.21 -16.55 -9.93
N PHE A 54 -12.34 -16.21 -11.21
CA PHE A 54 -13.06 -17.05 -12.17
C PHE A 54 -12.39 -18.40 -12.42
N ARG A 55 -11.09 -18.47 -12.29
CA ARG A 55 -10.32 -19.72 -12.47
C ARG A 55 -10.12 -20.52 -11.19
N GLY A 56 -10.66 -20.06 -10.07
CA GLY A 56 -10.47 -20.71 -8.76
C GLY A 56 -9.06 -20.67 -8.23
N LEU A 57 -8.24 -19.69 -8.66
CA LEU A 57 -6.87 -19.52 -8.20
C LEU A 57 -6.80 -18.59 -6.98
N PRO A 58 -5.76 -18.71 -6.13
CA PRO A 58 -5.56 -17.78 -5.02
C PRO A 58 -5.41 -16.34 -5.48
N LEU A 59 -6.04 -15.41 -4.76
CA LEU A 59 -5.94 -13.98 -5.07
C LEU A 59 -4.59 -13.40 -4.66
N ILE A 60 -4.11 -12.42 -5.42
CA ILE A 60 -2.91 -11.64 -5.11
C ILE A 60 -3.28 -10.54 -4.12
N ASN A 61 -2.40 -10.21 -3.20
CA ASN A 61 -2.61 -9.21 -2.14
C ASN A 61 -3.79 -9.53 -1.20
N ARG A 62 -4.14 -10.79 -1.06
CA ARG A 62 -5.13 -11.18 -0.07
C ARG A 62 -4.62 -10.85 1.33
N VAL A 63 -5.39 -10.05 2.07
CA VAL A 63 -5.02 -9.67 3.43
C VAL A 63 -5.13 -10.87 4.36
N ASP A 64 -4.05 -11.19 5.05
CA ASP A 64 -4.09 -12.12 6.18
C ASP A 64 -4.61 -11.36 7.40
N LYS A 65 -5.80 -11.71 7.86
CA LYS A 65 -6.44 -10.99 8.97
C LYS A 65 -5.73 -11.16 10.30
N THR A 66 -4.89 -12.18 10.43
CA THR A 66 -4.06 -12.36 11.62
C THR A 66 -2.86 -11.43 11.60
N LEU A 67 -2.24 -11.27 10.43
CA LEU A 67 -1.10 -10.36 10.25
C LEU A 67 -1.53 -8.90 10.10
N GLY A 68 -2.71 -8.64 9.53
CA GLY A 68 -3.20 -7.30 9.26
C GLY A 68 -2.69 -6.69 7.95
N PHE A 69 -1.97 -7.47 7.13
CA PHE A 69 -1.46 -7.06 5.82
C PHE A 69 -1.36 -8.28 4.89
N PRO A 70 -1.16 -8.08 3.56
CA PRO A 70 -1.00 -9.20 2.64
C PRO A 70 0.22 -10.06 2.98
N HIS A 71 0.06 -11.38 2.93
CA HIS A 71 1.21 -12.27 3.13
C HIS A 71 2.25 -12.02 2.02
N PRO A 72 3.55 -11.98 2.33
CA PRO A 72 4.60 -11.70 1.34
C PRO A 72 4.55 -12.59 0.09
N ASP A 73 4.19 -13.85 0.24
CA ASP A 73 4.17 -14.82 -0.87
C ASP A 73 3.04 -14.57 -1.88
N VAL A 74 2.01 -13.80 -1.50
CA VAL A 74 0.87 -13.48 -2.36
C VAL A 74 0.80 -11.98 -2.67
N SER A 75 1.88 -11.24 -2.43
CA SER A 75 1.93 -9.81 -2.67
C SER A 75 2.04 -9.48 -4.16
N TRP A 76 1.55 -8.28 -4.53
CA TRP A 76 1.65 -7.78 -5.89
C TRP A 76 3.11 -7.70 -6.37
N SER A 77 4.02 -7.24 -5.52
CA SER A 77 5.44 -7.13 -5.86
C SER A 77 6.09 -8.49 -6.08
N ALA A 78 5.72 -9.49 -5.29
CA ALA A 78 6.20 -10.87 -5.50
C ALA A 78 5.70 -11.43 -6.83
N TRP A 79 4.42 -11.16 -7.18
CA TRP A 79 3.85 -11.58 -8.46
C TRP A 79 4.52 -10.90 -9.65
N GLN A 80 4.76 -9.60 -9.59
CA GLN A 80 5.44 -8.85 -10.64
C GLN A 80 6.84 -9.38 -10.94
N SER A 81 7.52 -9.92 -9.93
CA SER A 81 8.85 -10.52 -10.07
C SER A 81 8.81 -11.96 -10.57
N SER A 82 7.62 -12.56 -10.68
CA SER A 82 7.43 -13.93 -11.12
C SER A 82 7.49 -14.02 -12.64
N PRO A 83 8.08 -15.12 -13.22
CA PRO A 83 8.02 -15.36 -14.66
C PRO A 83 6.61 -15.48 -15.22
N GLU A 84 5.63 -15.77 -14.38
CA GLU A 84 4.22 -15.95 -14.78
C GLU A 84 3.48 -14.63 -14.96
N SER A 85 3.97 -13.52 -14.41
CA SER A 85 3.26 -12.24 -14.40
C SER A 85 3.03 -11.65 -15.79
N PHE A 86 3.82 -12.02 -16.78
CA PHE A 86 3.76 -11.53 -18.16
C PHE A 86 3.52 -12.64 -19.17
N ALA A 87 3.08 -13.78 -18.71
CA ALA A 87 2.79 -14.93 -19.57
C ALA A 87 1.46 -14.80 -20.31
#